data_eee59c75816a18cc8df150306064a229
#
_entry.id   eee59c75816a18cc8df150306064a229
#
_cell.length_a   1.000
_cell.length_b   1.000
_cell.length_c   1.000
_cell.angle_alpha   90.00
_cell.angle_beta   90.00
_cell.angle_gamma   90.00
#
_symmetry.space_group_name_H-M   'P 1'
#
loop_
_entity.id
_entity.type
_entity.pdbx_description
1 polymer ?
#
loop_
_entity_poly.entity_id
_entity_poly.type
_entity_poly.pdbx_seq_one_letter_code
_entity_poly.pdbx_strand_id
1 'polypeptide(L)'
;MDGGVEGGALEQPYANDPANSGHANRDPEVMTKVCTGAVRRGWRIGTHAAADRAVRALLDVYEAVVAQVGELPPWTLVIEHALLSDPAQRERAVKGGFGVTVQHPLLWNMSSEMLATWDQSAPDR
;
A
#
# COMPACT_ATOMS: atom_id res chain seq x y z
N MET A 1 1.72 1.91 -5.96
CA MET A 1 0.51 2.73 -5.98
C MET A 1 0.83 4.20 -5.81
N ASP A 2 1.76 4.57 -4.95
CA ASP A 2 2.19 5.95 -4.66
C ASP A 2 3.69 6.17 -4.83
N GLY A 3 4.22 7.32 -4.36
CA GLY A 3 5.66 7.63 -4.32
C GLY A 3 6.32 7.22 -3.00
N GLY A 4 7.53 7.74 -2.76
CA GLY A 4 8.23 7.61 -1.48
C GLY A 4 7.63 8.49 -0.39
N VAL A 5 8.43 8.84 0.63
CA VAL A 5 7.97 9.64 1.78
C VAL A 5 7.40 11.00 1.36
N GLU A 6 8.05 11.68 0.41
CA GLU A 6 7.59 13.00 -0.07
C GLU A 6 6.39 12.94 -1.02
N GLY A 7 6.04 11.77 -1.53
CA GLY A 7 4.98 11.57 -2.52
C GLY A 7 3.95 10.53 -2.14
N GLY A 8 3.94 10.08 -0.90
CA GLY A 8 3.00 9.09 -0.40
C GLY A 8 1.55 9.59 -0.47
N ALA A 9 0.65 8.74 -0.93
CA ALA A 9 -0.78 9.05 -0.98
C ALA A 9 -1.42 8.83 0.39
N LEU A 10 -1.66 9.93 1.12
CA LEU A 10 -2.20 9.97 2.47
C LEU A 10 -3.72 10.14 2.49
N GLU A 11 -4.40 9.61 3.49
CA GLU A 11 -5.82 9.89 3.78
C GLU A 11 -6.00 11.33 4.28
N GLN A 12 -5.07 11.81 5.10
CA GLN A 12 -5.04 13.18 5.60
C GLN A 12 -3.95 13.98 4.87
N PRO A 13 -4.06 15.31 4.78
CA PRO A 13 -3.00 16.13 4.24
C PRO A 13 -1.66 15.94 4.97
N TYR A 14 -0.58 16.28 4.28
CA TYR A 14 0.74 16.36 4.91
C TYR A 14 0.76 17.38 6.04
N ALA A 15 1.48 17.09 7.15
CA ALA A 15 1.57 17.97 8.29
C ALA A 15 2.22 19.33 7.95
N ASN A 16 3.14 19.33 7.00
CA ASN A 16 3.85 20.53 6.53
C ASN A 16 3.20 21.20 5.30
N ASP A 17 2.16 20.59 4.71
CA ASP A 17 1.43 21.13 3.55
C ASP A 17 -0.05 20.70 3.58
N PRO A 18 -0.93 21.48 4.26
CA PRO A 18 -2.34 21.13 4.40
C PRO A 18 -3.15 21.11 3.10
N ALA A 19 -2.60 21.58 1.99
CA ALA A 19 -3.24 21.52 0.68
C ALA A 19 -2.88 20.24 -0.11
N ASN A 20 -1.95 19.45 0.40
CA ASN A 20 -1.37 18.30 -0.27
C ASN A 20 -1.58 17.03 0.55
N SER A 21 -2.15 16.01 -0.05
CA SER A 21 -2.28 14.66 0.53
C SER A 21 -1.58 13.59 -0.33
N GLY A 22 -0.67 14.04 -1.20
CA GLY A 22 -0.04 13.15 -2.18
C GLY A 22 -1.00 12.66 -3.26
N HIS A 23 -0.52 11.77 -4.09
CA HIS A 23 -1.32 11.25 -5.20
C HIS A 23 -1.00 9.77 -5.50
N ALA A 24 -2.00 9.06 -6.02
CA ALA A 24 -1.79 7.73 -6.56
C ALA A 24 -1.16 7.81 -7.95
N ASN A 25 -0.12 7.04 -8.18
CA ASN A 25 0.62 7.01 -9.46
C ASN A 25 -0.03 6.09 -10.50
N ARG A 26 -1.02 5.30 -10.12
CA ARG A 26 -1.66 4.30 -10.99
C ARG A 26 -3.16 4.26 -10.75
N ASP A 27 -3.88 4.11 -11.84
CA ASP A 27 -5.32 3.89 -11.84
C ASP A 27 -5.64 2.49 -11.29
N PRO A 28 -6.55 2.35 -10.29
CA PRO A 28 -6.91 1.06 -9.70
C PRO A 28 -7.52 0.06 -10.70
N GLU A 29 -8.29 0.52 -11.71
CA GLU A 29 -8.86 -0.37 -12.72
C GLU A 29 -7.77 -0.95 -13.62
N VAL A 30 -6.81 -0.13 -14.02
CA VAL A 30 -5.64 -0.57 -14.80
C VAL A 30 -4.83 -1.56 -13.98
N MET A 31 -4.57 -1.27 -12.72
CA MET A 31 -3.85 -2.18 -11.82
C MET A 31 -4.58 -3.51 -11.65
N THR A 32 -5.89 -3.50 -11.47
CA THR A 32 -6.69 -4.73 -11.37
C THR A 32 -6.55 -5.58 -12.64
N LYS A 33 -6.62 -4.98 -13.82
CA LYS A 33 -6.45 -5.71 -15.10
C LYS A 33 -5.04 -6.30 -15.23
N VAL A 34 -4.01 -5.53 -14.88
CA VAL A 34 -2.61 -5.98 -14.95
C VAL A 34 -2.38 -7.14 -13.97
N CYS A 35 -2.78 -6.98 -12.71
CA CYS A 35 -2.62 -8.01 -11.68
C CYS A 35 -3.40 -9.28 -12.05
N THR A 36 -4.66 -9.16 -12.48
CA THR A 36 -5.46 -10.31 -12.95
C THR A 36 -4.77 -11.04 -14.10
N GLY A 37 -4.26 -10.31 -15.09
CA GLY A 37 -3.55 -10.90 -16.22
C GLY A 37 -2.26 -11.61 -15.82
N ALA A 38 -1.53 -11.09 -14.85
CA ALA A 38 -0.29 -11.68 -14.36
C ALA A 38 -0.53 -12.93 -13.51
N VAL A 39 -1.46 -12.89 -12.54
CA VAL A 39 -1.75 -14.07 -11.70
C VAL A 39 -2.33 -15.23 -12.49
N ARG A 40 -3.12 -14.98 -13.54
CA ARG A 40 -3.61 -16.01 -14.47
C ARG A 40 -2.49 -16.71 -15.23
N ARG A 41 -1.31 -16.10 -15.32
CA ARG A 41 -0.10 -16.69 -15.91
C ARG A 41 0.85 -17.29 -14.87
N GLY A 42 0.42 -17.40 -13.61
CA GLY A 42 1.20 -17.97 -12.52
C GLY A 42 2.27 -17.02 -11.94
N TRP A 43 2.19 -15.72 -12.20
CA TRP A 43 3.14 -14.75 -11.68
C TRP A 43 2.77 -14.31 -10.26
N ARG A 44 3.78 -14.06 -9.44
CA ARG A 44 3.66 -13.31 -8.20
C ARG A 44 3.88 -11.83 -8.48
N ILE A 45 3.22 -10.98 -7.70
CA ILE A 45 3.27 -9.54 -7.91
C ILE A 45 3.57 -8.86 -6.59
N GLY A 46 4.65 -8.08 -6.55
CA GLY A 46 4.91 -7.10 -5.50
C GLY A 46 4.51 -5.71 -6.01
N THR A 47 3.74 -4.98 -5.23
CA THR A 47 3.32 -3.62 -5.59
C THR A 47 3.65 -2.66 -4.45
N HIS A 48 4.39 -1.61 -4.80
CA HIS A 48 4.73 -0.54 -3.88
C HIS A 48 3.47 0.21 -3.40
N ALA A 49 3.29 0.30 -2.08
CA ALA A 49 2.30 1.14 -1.43
C ALA A 49 2.81 1.52 -0.03
N ALA A 50 3.26 2.75 0.15
CA ALA A 50 3.90 3.20 1.38
C ALA A 50 2.88 3.83 2.36
N ALA A 51 2.05 4.75 1.89
CA ALA A 51 1.11 5.52 2.70
C ALA A 51 -0.26 4.84 2.82
N ASP A 52 -1.05 5.24 3.81
CA ASP A 52 -2.31 4.63 4.20
C ASP A 52 -3.36 4.58 3.08
N ARG A 53 -3.57 5.68 2.33
CA ARG A 53 -4.50 5.70 1.19
C ARG A 53 -4.03 4.80 0.04
N ALA A 54 -2.71 4.73 -0.20
CA ALA A 54 -2.15 3.85 -1.22
C ALA A 54 -2.31 2.38 -0.83
N VAL A 55 -2.09 2.03 0.44
CA VAL A 55 -2.30 0.67 0.97
C VAL A 55 -3.76 0.27 0.82
N ARG A 56 -4.70 1.16 1.19
CA ARG A 56 -6.14 0.91 1.03
C ARG A 56 -6.50 0.65 -0.43
N ALA A 57 -6.07 1.53 -1.34
CA ALA A 57 -6.35 1.38 -2.76
C ALA A 57 -5.76 0.08 -3.35
N LEU A 58 -4.58 -0.33 -2.89
CA LEU A 58 -3.98 -1.59 -3.31
C LEU A 58 -4.72 -2.81 -2.77
N LEU A 59 -5.20 -2.76 -1.53
CA LEU A 59 -6.04 -3.81 -0.96
C LEU A 59 -7.33 -3.97 -1.76
N ASP A 60 -7.99 -2.86 -2.15
CA ASP A 60 -9.18 -2.88 -2.99
C ASP A 60 -8.89 -3.55 -4.35
N VAL A 61 -7.74 -3.25 -4.97
CA VAL A 61 -7.28 -3.90 -6.21
C VAL A 61 -7.07 -5.40 -6.00
N TYR A 62 -6.40 -5.80 -4.93
CA TYR A 62 -6.08 -7.21 -4.68
C TYR A 62 -7.33 -8.03 -4.37
N GLU A 63 -8.27 -7.49 -3.60
CA GLU A 63 -9.57 -8.12 -3.34
C GLU A 63 -10.38 -8.26 -4.65
N ALA A 64 -10.37 -7.24 -5.52
CA ALA A 64 -11.01 -7.32 -6.83
C ALA A 64 -10.36 -8.38 -7.75
N VAL A 65 -9.03 -8.56 -7.67
CA VAL A 65 -8.33 -9.63 -8.40
C VAL A 65 -8.78 -11.00 -7.89
N VAL A 66 -8.79 -11.21 -6.58
CA VAL A 66 -9.23 -12.48 -5.97
C VAL A 66 -10.69 -12.78 -6.32
N ALA A 67 -11.56 -11.77 -6.32
CA ALA A 67 -12.95 -11.93 -6.75
C ALA A 67 -13.09 -12.40 -8.21
N GLN A 68 -12.14 -12.06 -9.10
CA GLN A 68 -12.16 -12.44 -10.51
C GLN A 68 -11.50 -13.80 -10.82
N VAL A 69 -10.50 -14.20 -10.02
CA VAL A 69 -9.70 -15.41 -10.33
C VAL A 69 -9.90 -16.54 -9.33
N GLY A 70 -10.54 -16.28 -8.20
CA GLY A 70 -10.67 -17.21 -7.09
C GLY A 70 -9.50 -17.13 -6.12
N GLU A 71 -9.45 -18.06 -5.18
CA GLU A 71 -8.41 -18.15 -4.15
C GLU A 71 -7.03 -18.33 -4.78
N LEU A 72 -6.05 -17.59 -4.27
CA LEU A 72 -4.67 -17.62 -4.72
C LEU A 72 -3.76 -18.23 -3.63
N PRO A 73 -2.67 -18.90 -4.00
CA PRO A 73 -1.67 -19.30 -3.03
C PRO A 73 -1.18 -18.09 -2.22
N PRO A 74 -0.91 -18.24 -0.91
CA PRO A 74 -0.37 -17.17 -0.08
C PRO A 74 0.87 -16.52 -0.72
N TRP A 75 1.03 -15.21 -0.54
CA TRP A 75 2.14 -14.44 -1.11
C TRP A 75 2.17 -14.35 -2.64
N THR A 76 1.08 -14.66 -3.32
CA THR A 76 0.97 -14.40 -4.76
C THR A 76 0.85 -12.89 -5.03
N LEU A 77 0.13 -12.18 -4.16
CA LEU A 77 0.00 -10.72 -4.18
C LEU A 77 0.69 -10.15 -2.93
N VAL A 78 1.62 -9.24 -3.10
CA VAL A 78 2.47 -8.69 -2.05
C VAL A 78 2.42 -7.17 -2.04
N ILE A 79 2.22 -6.59 -0.87
CA ILE A 79 2.32 -5.15 -0.63
C ILE A 79 3.75 -4.84 -0.21
N GLU A 80 4.43 -4.01 -0.99
CA GLU A 80 5.78 -3.55 -0.64
C GLU A 80 5.68 -2.30 0.23
N HIS A 81 6.40 -2.31 1.36
CA HIS A 81 6.52 -1.28 2.38
C HIS A 81 5.38 -1.24 3.42
N ALA A 82 4.16 -0.86 3.04
CA ALA A 82 3.00 -0.72 3.95
C ALA A 82 3.32 0.11 5.23
N LEU A 83 4.12 1.18 5.10
CA LEU A 83 4.71 1.91 6.23
C LEU A 83 3.66 2.54 7.15
N LEU A 84 2.58 3.08 6.59
CA LEU A 84 1.48 3.70 7.33
C LEU A 84 0.19 2.86 7.33
N SER A 85 0.30 1.54 7.22
CA SER A 85 -0.88 0.68 7.29
C SER A 85 -1.54 0.74 8.67
N ASP A 86 -2.85 1.00 8.70
CA ASP A 86 -3.65 0.94 9.91
C ASP A 86 -4.02 -0.51 10.31
N PRO A 87 -4.55 -0.74 11.54
CA PRO A 87 -4.95 -2.08 11.99
C PRO A 87 -5.96 -2.77 11.07
N ALA A 88 -6.96 -2.05 10.54
CA ALA A 88 -7.98 -2.62 9.67
C ALA A 88 -7.39 -3.05 8.32
N GLN A 89 -6.47 -2.27 7.78
CA GLN A 89 -5.75 -2.62 6.54
C GLN A 89 -4.87 -3.87 6.73
N ARG A 90 -4.19 -3.99 7.87
CA ARG A 90 -3.40 -5.19 8.20
C ARG A 90 -4.29 -6.42 8.34
N GLU A 91 -5.46 -6.29 8.98
CA GLU A 91 -6.43 -7.36 9.08
C GLU A 91 -6.95 -7.81 7.70
N ARG A 92 -7.25 -6.87 6.80
CA ARG A 92 -7.63 -7.16 5.40
C ARG A 92 -6.52 -7.92 4.66
N ALA A 93 -5.26 -7.51 4.82
CA ALA A 93 -4.13 -8.19 4.19
C ALA A 93 -4.01 -9.65 4.68
N VAL A 94 -4.13 -9.88 5.98
CA VAL A 94 -4.11 -11.22 6.58
C VAL A 94 -5.27 -12.07 6.05
N LYS A 95 -6.48 -11.55 6.06
CA LYS A 95 -7.69 -12.24 5.58
C LYS A 95 -7.60 -12.61 4.09
N GLY A 96 -7.01 -11.73 3.28
CA GLY A 96 -6.80 -11.97 1.85
C GLY A 96 -5.63 -12.87 1.52
N GLY A 97 -4.79 -13.26 2.50
CA GLY A 97 -3.56 -14.03 2.26
C GLY A 97 -2.49 -13.23 1.53
N PHE A 98 -2.57 -11.90 1.58
CA PHE A 98 -1.61 -11.01 0.92
C PHE A 98 -0.32 -10.93 1.73
N GLY A 99 0.83 -11.01 1.04
CA GLY A 99 2.12 -10.80 1.67
C GLY A 99 2.38 -9.31 1.93
N VAL A 100 3.21 -9.04 2.93
CA VAL A 100 3.72 -7.68 3.19
C VAL A 100 5.23 -7.77 3.40
N THR A 101 6.00 -6.93 2.71
CA THR A 101 7.43 -6.80 2.92
C THR A 101 7.72 -5.48 3.64
N VAL A 102 8.46 -5.55 4.73
CA VAL A 102 8.80 -4.38 5.56
C VAL A 102 10.31 -4.14 5.52
N GLN A 103 10.71 -2.91 5.20
CA GLN A 103 12.11 -2.52 5.16
C GLN A 103 12.47 -1.73 6.44
N HIS A 104 12.92 -2.42 7.48
CA HIS A 104 13.35 -1.82 8.74
C HIS A 104 14.44 -0.74 8.58
N PRO A 105 15.46 -0.88 7.70
CA PRO A 105 16.42 0.19 7.47
C PRO A 105 15.80 1.48 6.94
N LEU A 106 14.73 1.39 6.17
CA LEU A 106 14.02 2.56 5.66
C LEU A 106 13.37 3.35 6.80
N LEU A 107 12.69 2.67 7.70
CA LEU A 107 12.10 3.28 8.89
C LEU A 107 13.16 3.96 9.77
N TRP A 108 14.28 3.29 10.00
CA TRP A 108 15.38 3.83 10.80
C TRP A 108 15.99 5.09 10.18
N ASN A 109 16.28 5.06 8.89
CA ASN A 109 16.97 6.15 8.20
C ASN A 109 16.08 7.36 7.91
N MET A 110 14.77 7.16 7.78
CA MET A 110 13.83 8.19 7.34
C MET A 110 12.81 8.58 8.43
N SER A 111 12.91 8.04 9.65
CA SER A 111 11.90 8.24 10.70
C SER A 111 11.67 9.71 11.06
N SER A 112 12.72 10.52 11.16
CA SER A 112 12.60 11.93 11.47
C SER A 112 11.92 12.74 10.35
N GLU A 113 12.19 12.40 9.10
CA GLU A 113 11.56 13.02 7.94
C GLU A 113 10.09 12.59 7.81
N MET A 114 9.81 11.32 8.03
CA MET A 114 8.44 10.79 8.06
C MET A 114 7.59 11.47 9.14
N LEU A 115 8.10 11.64 10.35
CA LEU A 115 7.42 12.35 11.44
C LEU A 115 7.19 13.82 11.11
N ALA A 116 8.14 14.47 10.44
CA ALA A 116 8.02 15.88 10.07
C ALA A 116 7.01 16.12 8.93
N THR A 117 6.85 15.16 8.03
CA THR A 117 6.04 15.31 6.80
C THR A 117 4.66 14.66 6.91
N TRP A 118 4.54 13.52 7.59
CA TRP A 118 3.30 12.74 7.59
C TRP A 118 2.35 13.03 8.74
N ASP A 119 2.79 13.45 9.83
CA ASP A 119 2.07 13.83 11.05
C ASP A 119 2.63 13.13 12.29
N GLN A 120 2.93 13.94 13.29
CA GLN A 120 3.37 13.46 14.61
C GLN A 120 2.22 12.87 15.45
N SER A 121 0.98 13.11 15.06
CA SER A 121 -0.22 12.58 15.74
C SER A 121 -0.61 11.17 15.29
N ALA A 122 0.19 10.52 14.43
CA ALA A 122 -0.09 9.20 13.90
C ALA A 122 0.63 8.01 14.59
N PRO A 123 0.87 8.03 15.92
CA PRO A 123 1.48 6.88 16.60
C PRO A 123 0.58 5.63 16.61
N ASP A 124 -0.70 5.80 16.32
CA ASP A 124 -1.69 4.72 16.35
C ASP A 124 -2.04 4.15 14.96
N ARG A 125 -1.34 4.58 13.92
CA ARG A 125 -1.49 4.05 12.55
C ARG A 125 -0.57 2.89 12.27
#